data_b1d967ef99787223501ae6aba766bd3d
#
_entry.id   b1d967ef99787223501ae6aba766bd3d
#
_cell.length_a   1.000
_cell.length_b   1.000
_cell.length_c   1.000
_cell.angle_alpha   90.00
_cell.angle_beta   90.00
_cell.angle_gamma   90.00
#
_symmetry.space_group_name_H-M   'P 1'
#
loop_
_entity.id
_entity.type
_entity.pdbx_description
1 polymer ?
#
loop_
_entity_poly.entity_id
_entity_poly.type
_entity_poly.pdbx_seq_one_letter_code
_entity_poly.pdbx_strand_id
1 'polypeptide(L)'
;MSIEFSLDSVLDEVVQRIVEVADPDKIILFGSAARGEAGPDSDLDLLIVKPGVHRRKLAQKIYQRLLGVGYPVDIIVVTPEDVKRYKDAIGLIIAPALQEGKIIYERKTLTSK
;
A
#
# COMPACT_ATOMS: atom_id res chain seq x y z
N MET A 1 25.21 -15.87 13.49
CA MET A 1 23.86 -15.34 13.48
C MET A 1 23.30 -15.37 12.05
N SER A 2 22.19 -15.97 11.90
CA SER A 2 21.57 -16.01 10.59
C SER A 2 20.62 -14.83 10.44
N ILE A 3 20.60 -14.28 9.23
CA ILE A 3 19.68 -13.22 8.90
C ILE A 3 18.49 -13.88 8.26
N GLU A 4 17.37 -13.82 8.93
CA GLU A 4 16.16 -14.41 8.41
C GLU A 4 15.35 -13.35 7.71
N PHE A 5 14.71 -13.75 6.62
CA PHE A 5 13.80 -12.88 5.93
C PHE A 5 12.61 -12.57 6.84
N SER A 6 12.30 -11.28 6.99
CA SER A 6 11.16 -10.85 7.80
C SER A 6 10.30 -9.93 6.96
N LEU A 7 9.12 -10.39 6.63
CA LEU A 7 8.17 -9.58 5.87
C LEU A 7 7.74 -8.36 6.68
N ASP A 8 7.63 -8.52 8.00
CA ASP A 8 7.23 -7.39 8.84
C ASP A 8 8.24 -6.26 8.78
N SER A 9 9.55 -6.60 8.80
CA SER A 9 10.59 -5.58 8.69
C SER A 9 10.54 -4.88 7.34
N VAL A 10 10.30 -5.62 6.28
CA VAL A 10 10.19 -5.06 4.94
C VAL A 10 8.98 -4.12 4.89
N LEU A 11 7.85 -4.56 5.42
CA LEU A 11 6.66 -3.73 5.43
C LEU A 11 6.86 -2.44 6.22
N ASP A 12 7.52 -2.52 7.37
CA ASP A 12 7.79 -1.32 8.16
C ASP A 12 8.61 -0.31 7.37
N GLU A 13 9.65 -0.78 6.70
CA GLU A 13 10.48 0.11 5.90
C GLU A 13 9.71 0.69 4.72
N VAL A 14 8.95 -0.14 4.02
CA VAL A 14 8.16 0.31 2.88
C VAL A 14 7.15 1.36 3.31
N VAL A 15 6.44 1.10 4.40
CA VAL A 15 5.45 2.04 4.91
C VAL A 15 6.11 3.36 5.27
N GLN A 16 7.24 3.31 5.97
CA GLN A 16 7.94 4.53 6.36
C GLN A 16 8.32 5.37 5.16
N ARG A 17 8.87 4.73 4.13
CA ARG A 17 9.27 5.45 2.92
C ARG A 17 8.08 6.05 2.20
N ILE A 18 6.97 5.33 2.13
CA ILE A 18 5.77 5.83 1.47
C ILE A 18 5.19 7.01 2.23
N VAL A 19 5.12 6.89 3.55
CA VAL A 19 4.58 7.98 4.36
C VAL A 19 5.41 9.25 4.20
N GLU A 20 6.74 9.10 4.12
CA GLU A 20 7.63 10.25 3.96
C GLU A 20 7.41 10.98 2.65
N VAL A 21 7.11 10.26 1.58
CA VAL A 21 7.01 10.88 0.26
C VAL A 21 5.57 11.22 -0.12
N ALA A 22 4.61 10.48 0.37
CA ALA A 22 3.23 10.60 -0.09
C ALA A 22 2.27 11.11 0.97
N ASP A 23 2.59 10.90 2.23
CA ASP A 23 1.71 11.27 3.35
C ASP A 23 0.26 10.81 3.06
N PRO A 24 0.06 9.50 2.84
CA PRO A 24 -1.24 9.00 2.42
C PRO A 24 -2.24 8.94 3.57
N ASP A 25 -3.52 8.86 3.22
CA ASP A 25 -4.55 8.62 4.23
C ASP A 25 -4.50 7.19 4.73
N LYS A 26 -4.30 6.25 3.83
CA LYS A 26 -4.23 4.83 4.18
C LYS A 26 -3.30 4.10 3.25
N ILE A 27 -2.73 3.02 3.76
CA ILE A 27 -2.01 2.03 2.95
C ILE A 27 -2.64 0.68 3.26
N ILE A 28 -3.12 0.01 2.23
CA ILE A 28 -3.80 -1.27 2.37
C ILE A 28 -2.95 -2.34 1.69
N LEU A 29 -2.58 -3.37 2.43
CA LEU A 29 -1.87 -4.52 1.89
C LEU A 29 -2.91 -5.51 1.37
N PHE A 30 -2.74 -5.96 0.13
CA PHE A 30 -3.66 -6.93 -0.44
C PHE A 30 -2.87 -8.01 -1.18
N GLY A 31 -3.59 -8.91 -1.85
CA GLY A 31 -2.95 -9.99 -2.56
C GLY A 31 -2.42 -11.08 -1.63
N SER A 32 -1.42 -11.82 -2.10
CA SER A 32 -0.93 -13.00 -1.36
C SER A 32 -0.36 -12.64 -0.01
N ALA A 33 0.29 -11.49 0.11
CA ALA A 33 0.87 -11.08 1.39
C ALA A 33 -0.22 -10.84 2.44
N ALA A 34 -1.35 -10.28 2.02
CA ALA A 34 -2.46 -10.06 2.95
C ALA A 34 -3.09 -11.36 3.42
N ARG A 35 -3.01 -12.40 2.59
CA ARG A 35 -3.54 -13.71 2.94
C ARG A 35 -2.54 -14.58 3.70
N GLY A 36 -1.35 -14.04 3.98
CA GLY A 36 -0.33 -14.82 4.67
C GLY A 36 0.36 -15.84 3.79
N GLU A 37 0.25 -15.68 2.47
CA GLU A 37 0.80 -16.62 1.51
C GLU A 37 2.09 -16.16 0.85
N ALA A 38 2.52 -14.94 1.19
CA ALA A 38 3.70 -14.38 0.53
C ALA A 38 4.96 -15.11 0.93
N GLY A 39 5.79 -15.40 -0.06
CA GLY A 39 7.11 -15.95 0.15
C GLY A 39 8.15 -14.97 -0.38
N PRO A 40 9.42 -15.41 -0.41
CA PRO A 40 10.50 -14.52 -0.85
C PRO A 40 10.35 -14.03 -2.30
N ASP A 41 9.63 -14.78 -3.11
CA ASP A 41 9.45 -14.44 -4.51
C ASP A 41 8.14 -13.72 -4.80
N SER A 42 7.35 -13.45 -3.78
CA SER A 42 6.06 -12.78 -3.97
C SER A 42 6.22 -11.28 -3.88
N ASP A 43 5.42 -10.56 -4.68
CA ASP A 43 5.38 -9.11 -4.62
C ASP A 43 4.49 -8.66 -3.46
N LEU A 44 4.80 -7.49 -2.92
CA LEU A 44 3.89 -6.82 -2.00
C LEU A 44 2.95 -5.95 -2.82
N ASP A 45 1.65 -6.15 -2.65
CA ASP A 45 0.63 -5.36 -3.35
C ASP A 45 0.04 -4.35 -2.40
N LEU A 46 0.26 -3.07 -2.68
CA LEU A 46 -0.17 -1.99 -1.79
C LEU A 46 -1.10 -1.03 -2.51
N LEU A 47 -2.20 -0.73 -1.85
CA LEU A 47 -3.14 0.28 -2.31
C LEU A 47 -2.92 1.53 -1.47
N ILE A 48 -2.60 2.64 -2.14
CA ILE A 48 -2.28 3.91 -1.47
C ILE A 48 -3.46 4.84 -1.67
N VAL A 49 -4.10 5.22 -0.59
CA VAL A 49 -5.27 6.13 -0.65
C VAL A 49 -4.81 7.53 -0.33
N LYS A 50 -4.95 8.43 -1.28
CA LYS A 50 -4.52 9.83 -1.12
C LYS A 50 -5.40 10.74 -1.96
N PRO A 51 -6.04 11.74 -1.35
CA PRO A 51 -6.90 12.67 -2.12
C PRO A 51 -6.09 13.71 -2.86
N GLY A 52 -6.70 14.24 -3.93
CA GLY A 52 -6.19 15.45 -4.57
C GLY A 52 -4.86 15.30 -5.27
N VAL A 53 -4.50 14.09 -5.71
CA VAL A 53 -3.19 13.86 -6.32
C VAL A 53 -3.34 13.34 -7.74
N HIS A 54 -2.27 13.54 -8.51
CA HIS A 54 -2.12 12.88 -9.79
C HIS A 54 -1.58 11.48 -9.52
N ARG A 55 -2.42 10.48 -9.70
CA ARG A 55 -2.12 9.12 -9.26
C ARG A 55 -0.83 8.57 -9.85
N ARG A 56 -0.63 8.76 -11.16
CA ARG A 56 0.57 8.23 -11.82
C ARG A 56 1.84 8.90 -11.31
N LYS A 57 1.80 10.22 -11.14
CA LYS A 57 2.97 10.94 -10.65
C LYS A 57 3.33 10.53 -9.23
N LEU A 58 2.32 10.37 -8.39
CA LEU A 58 2.58 9.94 -7.03
C LEU A 58 3.13 8.52 -7.00
N ALA A 59 2.58 7.64 -7.81
CA ALA A 59 3.11 6.27 -7.89
C ALA A 59 4.58 6.27 -8.30
N GLN A 60 4.95 7.10 -9.27
CA GLN A 60 6.35 7.19 -9.69
C GLN A 60 7.25 7.66 -8.55
N LYS A 61 6.80 8.65 -7.80
CA LYS A 61 7.58 9.14 -6.66
C LYS A 61 7.75 8.06 -5.61
N ILE A 62 6.70 7.28 -5.38
CA ILE A 62 6.76 6.20 -4.42
C ILE A 62 7.75 5.14 -4.89
N TYR A 63 7.68 4.74 -6.16
CA TYR A 63 8.61 3.75 -6.68
C TYR A 63 10.05 4.22 -6.56
N GLN A 64 10.32 5.48 -6.83
CA GLN A 64 11.67 6.02 -6.68
C GLN A 64 12.14 5.95 -5.25
N ARG A 65 11.24 6.20 -4.32
CA ARG A 65 11.58 6.19 -2.90
C ARG A 65 11.81 4.78 -2.38
N LEU A 66 11.24 3.78 -3.07
CA LEU A 66 11.39 2.39 -2.67
C LEU A 66 12.60 1.69 -3.27
N LEU A 67 13.36 2.39 -4.12
CA LEU A 67 14.59 1.83 -4.67
C LEU A 67 15.51 1.47 -3.52
N GLY A 68 16.10 0.28 -3.59
CA GLY A 68 17.02 -0.17 -2.57
C GLY A 68 16.37 -0.90 -1.41
N VAL A 69 15.04 -0.99 -1.40
CA VAL A 69 14.35 -1.72 -0.34
C VAL A 69 14.60 -3.22 -0.43
N GLY A 70 14.94 -3.69 -1.64
CA GLY A 70 15.33 -5.10 -1.83
C GLY A 70 14.16 -6.07 -1.90
N TYR A 71 12.96 -5.57 -2.16
CA TYR A 71 11.78 -6.42 -2.25
C TYR A 71 10.84 -5.84 -3.29
N PRO A 72 10.26 -6.67 -4.17
CA PRO A 72 9.33 -6.16 -5.18
C PRO A 72 8.04 -5.65 -4.53
N VAL A 73 7.65 -4.44 -4.91
CA VAL A 73 6.44 -3.81 -4.38
C VAL A 73 5.65 -3.25 -5.54
N ASP A 74 4.38 -3.60 -5.61
CA ASP A 74 3.45 -3.03 -6.59
C ASP A 74 2.59 -1.99 -5.91
N ILE A 75 2.54 -0.80 -6.50
CA ILE A 75 1.86 0.34 -5.93
C ILE A 75 0.68 0.73 -6.80
N ILE A 76 -0.50 0.79 -6.20
CA ILE A 76 -1.68 1.32 -6.87
C ILE A 76 -2.16 2.51 -6.05
N VAL A 77 -2.21 3.68 -6.68
CA VAL A 77 -2.66 4.90 -6.00
C VAL A 77 -4.11 5.17 -6.38
N VAL A 78 -4.93 5.39 -5.37
CA VAL A 78 -6.35 5.73 -5.57
C VAL A 78 -6.70 6.92 -4.69
N THR A 79 -7.76 7.62 -5.07
CA THR A 79 -8.31 8.69 -4.24
C THR A 79 -9.44 8.12 -3.40
N PRO A 80 -9.83 8.82 -2.33
CA PRO A 80 -11.02 8.40 -1.59
C PRO A 80 -12.28 8.33 -2.47
N GLU A 81 -12.36 9.21 -3.46
CA GLU A 81 -13.47 9.15 -4.41
C GLU A 81 -13.45 7.86 -5.23
N ASP A 82 -12.25 7.44 -5.63
CA ASP A 82 -12.11 6.17 -6.34
C ASP A 82 -12.57 5.01 -5.47
N VAL A 83 -12.16 4.99 -4.21
CA VAL A 83 -12.56 3.94 -3.28
C VAL A 83 -14.08 3.90 -3.15
N LYS A 84 -14.67 5.07 -3.00
CA LYS A 84 -16.12 5.16 -2.86
C LYS A 84 -16.83 4.71 -4.12
N ARG A 85 -16.30 5.11 -5.28
CA ARG A 85 -16.89 4.76 -6.57
C ARG A 85 -16.81 3.27 -6.84
N TYR A 86 -15.68 2.66 -6.55
CA TYR A 86 -15.43 1.26 -6.88
C TYR A 86 -15.75 0.30 -5.77
N LYS A 87 -16.27 0.81 -4.67
CA LYS A 87 -16.66 -0.03 -3.55
C LYS A 87 -17.66 -1.09 -3.99
N ASP A 88 -18.58 -0.70 -4.86
CA ASP A 88 -19.60 -1.61 -5.34
C ASP A 88 -19.31 -2.14 -6.73
N ALA A 89 -18.19 -1.76 -7.33
CA ALA A 89 -17.83 -2.23 -8.65
C ALA A 89 -17.32 -3.66 -8.59
N ILE A 90 -17.57 -4.39 -9.62
CA ILE A 90 -17.22 -5.80 -9.67
C ILE A 90 -16.05 -6.00 -10.62
N GLY A 91 -15.13 -6.86 -10.25
CA GLY A 91 -14.08 -7.30 -11.15
C GLY A 91 -12.91 -6.38 -11.27
N LEU A 92 -12.82 -5.37 -10.43
CA LEU A 92 -11.68 -4.48 -10.43
C LEU A 92 -10.76 -4.83 -9.28
N ILE A 93 -9.49 -4.49 -9.42
CA ILE A 93 -8.51 -4.76 -8.38
C ILE A 93 -8.89 -4.09 -7.07
N ILE A 94 -9.48 -2.89 -7.15
CA ILE A 94 -9.79 -2.11 -5.95
C ILE A 94 -10.79 -2.84 -5.06
N ALA A 95 -11.84 -3.42 -5.64
CA ALA A 95 -12.85 -4.08 -4.83
C ALA A 95 -12.29 -5.27 -4.06
N PRO A 96 -11.53 -6.19 -4.69
CA PRO A 96 -10.92 -7.28 -3.92
C PRO A 96 -9.94 -6.76 -2.87
N ALA A 97 -9.18 -5.71 -3.18
CA ALA A 97 -8.25 -5.16 -2.21
C ALA A 97 -8.96 -4.65 -0.98
N LEU A 98 -10.12 -4.02 -1.15
CA LEU A 98 -10.88 -3.51 0.00
C LEU A 98 -11.49 -4.64 0.82
N GLN A 99 -11.86 -5.74 0.17
CA GLN A 99 -12.51 -6.85 0.87
C GLN A 99 -11.51 -7.74 1.58
N GLU A 100 -10.36 -7.99 0.96
CA GLU A 100 -9.37 -8.93 1.50
C GLU A 100 -8.16 -8.26 2.10
N GLY A 101 -8.03 -6.96 1.88
CA GLY A 101 -6.85 -6.24 2.28
C GLY A 101 -6.77 -5.99 3.77
N LYS A 102 -5.56 -5.71 4.22
CA LYS A 102 -5.30 -5.30 5.59
C LYS A 102 -4.81 -3.87 5.59
N ILE A 103 -5.39 -3.04 6.45
CA ILE A 103 -4.90 -1.68 6.60
C ILE A 103 -3.61 -1.75 7.41
N ILE A 104 -2.49 -1.41 6.79
CA ILE A 104 -1.20 -1.44 7.47
C ILE A 104 -0.74 -0.04 7.88
N TYR A 105 -1.42 0.98 7.42
CA TYR A 105 -1.16 2.35 7.83
C TYR A 105 -2.44 3.17 7.65
N GLU A 106 -2.76 3.95 8.64
CA GLU A 106 -3.89 4.87 8.55
C GLU A 106 -3.49 6.14 9.27
N ARG A 107 -3.62 7.27 8.54
CA ARG A 107 -3.29 8.56 9.13
C ARG A 107 -4.27 8.86 10.25
N LYS A 108 -3.72 9.22 11.39
CA LYS A 108 -4.56 9.69 12.48
C LYS A 108 -4.97 11.11 12.19
N THR A 109 -6.27 11.36 12.19
CA THR A 109 -6.74 12.72 12.09
C THR A 109 -6.72 13.32 13.47
N LEU A 110 -6.16 14.50 13.56
CA LEU A 110 -6.16 15.23 14.82
C LEU A 110 -7.44 15.99 15.03
N THR A 111 -8.39 15.83 14.15
CA THR A 111 -9.67 16.46 14.27
C THR A 111 -10.40 15.86 15.43
N SER A 112 -10.66 16.64 16.33
CA SER A 112 -11.50 16.16 17.37
C SER A 112 -12.90 16.21 16.93
N LYS A 113 -13.24 15.90 16.62
CA LYS A 113 -14.37 16.15 16.19
C LYS A 113 -14.87 15.72 16.31
#